data_5fda307e4f5b70d4dd38d9ed113dd2cc
#
_entry.id   5fda307e4f5b70d4dd38d9ed113dd2cc
#
_cell.length_a   1.000
_cell.length_b   1.000
_cell.length_c   1.000
_cell.angle_alpha   90.00
_cell.angle_beta   90.00
_cell.angle_gamma   90.00
#
_symmetry.space_group_name_H-M   'P 1'
#
loop_
_entity.id
_entity.type
_entity.pdbx_description
1 polymer ?
#
loop_
_entity_poly.entity_id
_entity_poly.type
_entity_poly.pdbx_seq_one_letter_code
_entity_poly.pdbx_strand_id
1 'polypeptide(L)'
;MGILRVEGLKKSFINPETKKKFHAVDGISFSVNEVQIFGILGPNGAGKTTTLEMIEGLTDIDSGSVKVNEIDVSSDPYAVKEIIGVQLQSNEYFDALSLKELLVLFGKLYKNNVDAESLLSKVDLLAKANAKPEELSGGQKQRFSIACALVNEPKVLFLDEPTTGLDPQAKHNLWRLIKELNNTGMTIMLTTHNMEEAETLCDKVAIMNKGKIIAEGEPVSYTHLTLPTSSRV
;
A
#
# COMPACT_ATOMS: atom_id res chain seq x y z
N MET A 1 9.24 -5.43 18.79
CA MET A 1 8.42 -4.19 18.76
C MET A 1 7.88 -4.05 17.34
N GLY A 2 6.62 -3.61 17.16
CA GLY A 2 6.09 -3.47 15.80
C GLY A 2 6.73 -2.28 15.09
N ILE A 3 7.05 -2.45 13.79
CA ILE A 3 7.59 -1.37 12.95
C ILE A 3 6.56 -0.28 12.66
N LEU A 4 5.26 -0.64 12.67
CA LEU A 4 4.13 0.28 12.54
C LEU A 4 3.19 0.11 13.73
N ARG A 5 2.79 1.23 14.33
CA ARG A 5 1.79 1.27 15.40
C ARG A 5 0.75 2.34 15.09
N VAL A 6 -0.51 1.96 15.14
CA VAL A 6 -1.67 2.82 14.94
C VAL A 6 -2.55 2.74 16.18
N GLU A 7 -2.88 3.88 16.80
CA GLU A 7 -3.64 3.93 18.05
C GLU A 7 -4.78 4.95 17.96
N GLY A 8 -6.01 4.48 18.09
CA GLY A 8 -7.22 5.31 18.13
C GLY A 8 -7.43 6.23 16.94
N LEU A 9 -6.93 5.83 15.75
CA LEU A 9 -6.86 6.67 14.57
C LEU A 9 -8.25 7.05 14.06
N LYS A 10 -8.48 8.35 13.82
CA LYS A 10 -9.75 8.88 13.31
C LYS A 10 -9.55 9.86 12.18
N LYS A 11 -10.47 9.81 11.21
CA LYS A 11 -10.60 10.77 10.12
C LYS A 11 -12.05 10.99 9.75
N SER A 12 -12.42 12.24 9.57
CA SER A 12 -13.76 12.63 9.15
C SER A 12 -13.69 13.53 7.94
N PHE A 13 -14.68 13.41 7.08
CA PHE A 13 -14.89 14.28 5.93
C PHE A 13 -16.31 14.86 5.92
N ILE A 14 -16.51 15.94 5.19
CA ILE A 14 -17.83 16.50 4.91
C ILE A 14 -18.26 15.97 3.55
N ASN A 15 -19.38 15.25 3.51
CA ASN A 15 -19.97 14.80 2.23
C ASN A 15 -20.35 16.04 1.41
N PRO A 16 -19.84 16.19 0.16
CA PRO A 16 -20.06 17.38 -0.65
C PRO A 16 -21.54 17.60 -1.03
N GLU A 17 -22.31 16.54 -1.16
CA GLU A 17 -23.73 16.59 -1.56
C GLU A 17 -24.63 16.86 -0.35
N THR A 18 -24.49 16.06 0.72
CA THR A 18 -25.37 16.13 1.88
C THR A 18 -24.94 17.14 2.92
N LYS A 19 -23.72 17.69 2.80
CA LYS A 19 -23.06 18.59 3.78
C LYS A 19 -22.95 18.00 5.19
N LYS A 20 -23.18 16.70 5.34
CA LYS A 20 -23.06 16.01 6.63
C LYS A 20 -21.64 15.50 6.84
N LYS A 21 -21.18 15.60 8.08
CA LYS A 21 -19.91 15.00 8.53
C LYS A 21 -20.09 13.49 8.61
N PHE A 22 -19.11 12.72 8.11
CA PHE A 22 -19.03 11.28 8.28
C PHE A 22 -17.62 10.87 8.68
N HIS A 23 -17.50 9.78 9.41
CA HIS A 23 -16.20 9.22 9.79
C HIS A 23 -15.76 8.22 8.72
N ALA A 24 -14.70 8.56 7.99
CA ALA A 24 -14.04 7.62 7.07
C ALA A 24 -13.23 6.58 7.84
N VAL A 25 -12.64 7.00 8.98
CA VAL A 25 -11.94 6.13 9.94
C VAL A 25 -12.39 6.53 11.35
N ASP A 26 -12.79 5.55 12.17
CA ASP A 26 -13.41 5.79 13.48
C ASP A 26 -12.77 4.96 14.59
N GLY A 27 -11.60 5.41 15.05
CA GLY A 27 -10.95 4.88 16.25
C GLY A 27 -10.30 3.51 16.04
N ILE A 28 -9.62 3.30 14.91
CA ILE A 28 -8.92 2.04 14.66
C ILE A 28 -7.57 1.98 15.36
N SER A 29 -7.19 0.78 15.80
CA SER A 29 -5.89 0.51 16.40
C SER A 29 -5.39 -0.85 15.91
N PHE A 30 -4.12 -0.92 15.51
CA PHE A 30 -3.43 -2.16 15.13
C PHE A 30 -1.91 -1.95 15.13
N SER A 31 -1.17 -3.05 14.98
CA SER A 31 0.29 -3.00 14.86
C SER A 31 0.78 -3.99 13.82
N VAL A 32 1.88 -3.63 13.14
CA VAL A 32 2.56 -4.46 12.15
C VAL A 32 3.98 -4.74 12.63
N ASN A 33 4.40 -6.00 12.59
CA ASN A 33 5.76 -6.40 12.95
C ASN A 33 6.71 -6.25 11.76
N GLU A 34 8.02 -6.22 12.05
CA GLU A 34 9.03 -6.29 11.00
C GLU A 34 8.89 -7.56 10.17
N VAL A 35 9.17 -7.46 8.86
CA VAL A 35 9.14 -8.55 7.89
C VAL A 35 7.76 -9.23 7.77
N GLN A 36 6.71 -8.57 8.22
CA GLN A 36 5.33 -9.05 8.13
C GLN A 36 4.63 -8.49 6.88
N ILE A 37 3.81 -9.31 6.22
CA ILE A 37 2.81 -8.82 5.26
C ILE A 37 1.49 -8.65 6.01
N PHE A 38 1.06 -7.39 6.19
CA PHE A 38 -0.18 -7.04 6.87
C PHE A 38 -1.21 -6.51 5.87
N GLY A 39 -2.41 -7.07 5.88
CA GLY A 39 -3.50 -6.67 4.99
C GLY A 39 -4.62 -5.90 5.71
N ILE A 40 -5.13 -4.82 5.09
CA ILE A 40 -6.44 -4.27 5.44
C ILE A 40 -7.44 -4.75 4.39
N LEU A 41 -8.34 -5.63 4.79
CA LEU A 41 -9.38 -6.22 3.94
C LEU A 41 -10.72 -5.53 4.19
N GLY A 42 -11.44 -5.16 3.14
CA GLY A 42 -12.78 -4.60 3.28
C GLY A 42 -13.37 -4.10 1.97
N PRO A 43 -14.68 -3.83 1.94
CA PRO A 43 -15.36 -3.32 0.75
C PRO A 43 -14.87 -1.91 0.37
N ASN A 44 -15.23 -1.47 -0.85
CA ASN A 44 -15.00 -0.09 -1.25
C ASN A 44 -15.72 0.87 -0.31
N GLY A 45 -15.06 1.98 0.05
CA GLY A 45 -15.57 2.94 1.03
C GLY A 45 -15.47 2.50 2.50
N ALA A 46 -14.78 1.39 2.80
CA ALA A 46 -14.55 0.96 4.19
C ALA A 46 -13.61 1.88 4.97
N GLY A 47 -12.80 2.71 4.30
CA GLY A 47 -11.79 3.60 4.88
C GLY A 47 -10.35 3.12 4.73
N LYS A 48 -10.10 2.08 3.89
CA LYS A 48 -8.78 1.48 3.70
C LYS A 48 -7.74 2.47 3.17
N THR A 49 -8.01 3.08 2.01
CA THR A 49 -7.13 4.11 1.39
C THR A 49 -6.90 5.29 2.33
N THR A 50 -7.95 5.81 2.98
CA THR A 50 -7.81 6.89 3.95
C THR A 50 -6.92 6.51 5.13
N THR A 51 -6.97 5.25 5.56
CA THR A 51 -6.09 4.73 6.61
C THR A 51 -4.63 4.72 6.14
N LEU A 52 -4.35 4.22 4.92
CA LEU A 52 -3.00 4.26 4.34
C LEU A 52 -2.50 5.70 4.20
N GLU A 53 -3.27 6.59 3.59
CA GLU A 53 -2.89 8.00 3.39
C GLU A 53 -2.53 8.72 4.69
N MET A 54 -3.22 8.42 5.80
CA MET A 54 -2.86 8.96 7.12
C MET A 54 -1.53 8.39 7.63
N ILE A 55 -1.28 7.10 7.42
CA ILE A 55 -0.03 6.43 7.82
C ILE A 55 1.15 6.95 7.00
N GLU A 56 0.94 7.22 5.72
CA GLU A 56 1.92 7.76 4.77
C GLU A 56 2.19 9.26 4.96
N GLY A 57 1.41 9.93 5.84
CA GLY A 57 1.50 11.38 6.03
C GLY A 57 1.06 12.18 4.81
N LEU A 58 0.12 11.65 4.01
CA LEU A 58 -0.52 12.33 2.88
C LEU A 58 -1.82 13.02 3.29
N THR A 59 -2.47 12.53 4.33
CA THR A 59 -3.72 13.07 4.88
C THR A 59 -3.57 13.33 6.38
N ASP A 60 -3.99 14.49 6.86
CA ASP A 60 -3.92 14.87 8.27
C ASP A 60 -4.79 13.95 9.14
N ILE A 61 -4.31 13.65 10.33
CA ILE A 61 -4.97 12.84 11.35
C ILE A 61 -5.88 13.77 12.20
N ASP A 62 -7.17 13.43 12.33
CA ASP A 62 -8.10 14.20 13.18
C ASP A 62 -7.88 13.88 14.67
N SER A 63 -7.62 12.61 15.02
CA SER A 63 -7.23 12.17 16.36
C SER A 63 -6.61 10.77 16.34
N GLY A 64 -5.94 10.41 17.43
CA GLY A 64 -5.13 9.20 17.53
C GLY A 64 -3.67 9.48 17.17
N SER A 65 -2.88 8.42 17.00
CA SER A 65 -1.46 8.52 16.67
C SER A 65 -1.02 7.41 15.73
N VAL A 66 -0.03 7.71 14.91
CA VAL A 66 0.65 6.74 14.03
C VAL A 66 2.15 6.88 14.20
N LYS A 67 2.83 5.77 14.43
CA LYS A 67 4.29 5.70 14.43
C LYS A 67 4.79 4.67 13.43
N VAL A 68 5.74 5.08 12.60
CA VAL A 68 6.46 4.20 11.67
C VAL A 68 7.93 4.18 12.10
N ASN A 69 8.45 3.01 12.45
CA ASN A 69 9.81 2.85 12.99
C ASN A 69 10.12 3.86 14.11
N GLU A 70 9.21 3.99 15.09
CA GLU A 70 9.21 4.92 16.23
C GLU A 70 9.09 6.43 15.85
N ILE A 71 9.04 6.79 14.57
CA ILE A 71 8.83 8.17 14.11
C ILE A 71 7.33 8.45 14.09
N ASP A 72 6.90 9.51 14.77
CA ASP A 72 5.49 9.94 14.76
C ASP A 72 5.18 10.69 13.47
N VAL A 73 4.15 10.21 12.75
CA VAL A 73 3.75 10.73 11.42
C VAL A 73 3.28 12.19 11.49
N SER A 74 2.61 12.58 12.58
CA SER A 74 2.08 13.94 12.71
C SER A 74 3.17 14.96 13.03
N SER A 75 4.22 14.56 13.77
CA SER A 75 5.31 15.46 14.18
C SER A 75 6.41 15.55 13.12
N ASP A 76 6.72 14.45 12.43
CA ASP A 76 7.78 14.42 11.40
C ASP A 76 7.38 13.57 10.17
N PRO A 77 6.42 14.04 9.36
CA PRO A 77 5.98 13.33 8.17
C PRO A 77 7.09 13.19 7.11
N TYR A 78 8.08 14.08 7.10
CA TYR A 78 9.20 14.01 6.15
C TYR A 78 10.14 12.86 6.48
N ALA A 79 10.52 12.68 7.75
CA ALA A 79 11.33 11.54 8.16
C ALA A 79 10.63 10.20 7.91
N VAL A 80 9.30 10.14 8.05
CA VAL A 80 8.53 8.96 7.68
C VAL A 80 8.62 8.69 6.18
N LYS A 81 8.46 9.70 5.31
CA LYS A 81 8.53 9.55 3.85
C LYS A 81 9.91 9.08 3.36
N GLU A 82 10.98 9.34 4.10
CA GLU A 82 12.31 8.84 3.77
C GLU A 82 12.46 7.32 3.96
N ILE A 83 11.65 6.71 4.83
CA ILE A 83 11.75 5.30 5.22
C ILE A 83 10.60 4.42 4.72
N ILE A 84 9.64 4.99 4.02
CA ILE A 84 8.52 4.26 3.42
C ILE A 84 8.59 4.28 1.90
N GLY A 85 8.10 3.22 1.27
CA GLY A 85 7.79 3.18 -0.16
C GLY A 85 6.28 3.12 -0.35
N VAL A 86 5.76 3.90 -1.27
CA VAL A 86 4.31 3.97 -1.52
C VAL A 86 4.03 3.69 -2.98
N GLN A 87 3.21 2.68 -3.24
CA GLN A 87 2.65 2.42 -4.55
C GLN A 87 1.22 2.99 -4.59
N LEU A 88 1.01 4.01 -5.38
CA LEU A 88 -0.28 4.68 -5.56
C LEU A 88 -1.16 3.92 -6.56
N GLN A 89 -2.50 4.05 -6.43
CA GLN A 89 -3.47 3.44 -7.36
C GLN A 89 -3.35 3.97 -8.80
N SER A 90 -3.02 5.26 -8.96
CA SER A 90 -2.80 5.89 -10.26
C SER A 90 -1.44 6.57 -10.25
N ASN A 91 -0.61 6.24 -11.23
CA ASN A 91 0.68 6.90 -11.43
C ASN A 91 0.68 7.58 -12.79
N GLU A 92 0.92 8.87 -12.78
CA GLU A 92 1.29 9.62 -13.97
C GLU A 92 2.82 9.74 -14.00
N TYR A 93 3.41 9.33 -15.10
CA TYR A 93 4.85 9.40 -15.30
C TYR A 93 5.18 10.45 -16.36
N PHE A 94 6.42 10.91 -16.39
CA PHE A 94 6.92 11.75 -17.47
C PHE A 94 7.04 10.93 -18.76
N ASP A 95 6.18 11.14 -19.71
CA ASP A 95 6.08 10.37 -20.97
C ASP A 95 7.37 10.42 -21.82
N ALA A 96 8.20 11.45 -21.62
CA ALA A 96 9.46 11.62 -22.36
C ALA A 96 10.57 10.68 -21.86
N LEU A 97 10.49 10.14 -20.64
CA LEU A 97 11.56 9.38 -20.00
C LEU A 97 11.32 7.87 -20.08
N SER A 98 12.41 7.11 -20.25
CA SER A 98 12.41 5.66 -20.11
C SER A 98 12.26 5.21 -18.67
N LEU A 99 11.95 3.93 -18.45
CA LEU A 99 11.81 3.37 -17.09
C LEU A 99 13.11 3.55 -16.28
N LYS A 100 14.25 3.34 -16.91
CA LYS A 100 15.56 3.53 -16.27
C LYS A 100 15.80 4.99 -15.86
N GLU A 101 15.51 5.94 -16.75
CA GLU A 101 15.66 7.37 -16.47
C GLU A 101 14.73 7.85 -15.36
N LEU A 102 13.49 7.35 -15.33
CA LEU A 102 12.53 7.64 -14.27
C LEU A 102 13.02 7.17 -12.89
N LEU A 103 13.55 5.94 -12.80
CA LEU A 103 14.09 5.43 -11.53
C LEU A 103 15.28 6.25 -11.05
N VAL A 104 16.19 6.62 -11.97
CA VAL A 104 17.32 7.52 -11.64
C VAL A 104 16.82 8.89 -11.19
N LEU A 105 15.80 9.45 -11.86
CA LEU A 105 15.20 10.73 -11.47
C LEU A 105 14.58 10.66 -10.08
N PHE A 106 13.77 9.65 -9.80
CA PHE A 106 13.16 9.47 -8.48
C PHE A 106 14.20 9.23 -7.39
N GLY A 107 15.24 8.42 -7.66
CA GLY A 107 16.36 8.26 -6.72
C GLY A 107 17.03 9.57 -6.35
N LYS A 108 17.24 10.46 -7.33
CA LYS A 108 17.82 11.79 -7.07
C LYS A 108 16.97 12.68 -6.17
N LEU A 109 15.62 12.55 -6.24
CA LEU A 109 14.71 13.28 -5.33
C LEU A 109 14.91 12.86 -3.87
N TYR A 110 15.25 11.59 -3.64
CA TYR A 110 15.63 11.06 -2.32
C TYR A 110 17.13 11.19 -2.02
N LYS A 111 17.92 11.88 -2.87
CA LYS A 111 19.38 12.00 -2.76
C LYS A 111 20.11 10.66 -2.78
N ASN A 112 19.51 9.64 -3.40
CA ASN A 112 20.02 8.29 -3.52
C ASN A 112 20.61 8.04 -4.91
N ASN A 113 21.72 7.32 -4.97
CA ASN A 113 22.27 6.79 -6.23
C ASN A 113 21.65 5.42 -6.47
N VAL A 114 20.61 5.39 -7.29
CA VAL A 114 19.85 4.18 -7.59
C VAL A 114 20.51 3.38 -8.70
N ASP A 115 20.74 2.10 -8.47
CA ASP A 115 20.98 1.13 -9.54
C ASP A 115 19.65 0.75 -10.19
N ALA A 116 19.27 1.52 -11.21
CA ALA A 116 18.00 1.35 -11.90
C ALA A 116 17.86 -0.03 -12.59
N GLU A 117 18.96 -0.62 -13.07
CA GLU A 117 18.93 -1.93 -13.69
C GLU A 117 18.67 -3.03 -12.67
N SER A 118 19.29 -2.94 -11.49
CA SER A 118 19.02 -3.84 -10.36
C SER A 118 17.55 -3.75 -9.92
N LEU A 119 16.99 -2.54 -9.78
CA LEU A 119 15.57 -2.36 -9.42
C LEU A 119 14.64 -2.92 -10.50
N LEU A 120 14.91 -2.67 -11.78
CA LEU A 120 14.13 -3.22 -12.88
C LEU A 120 14.21 -4.74 -12.94
N SER A 121 15.38 -5.32 -12.61
CA SER A 121 15.55 -6.77 -12.49
C SER A 121 14.69 -7.35 -11.38
N LYS A 122 14.65 -6.71 -10.20
CA LYS A 122 13.82 -7.14 -9.05
C LYS A 122 12.32 -7.23 -9.38
N VAL A 123 11.84 -6.36 -10.27
CA VAL A 123 10.43 -6.34 -10.69
C VAL A 123 10.18 -7.00 -12.06
N ASP A 124 11.17 -7.73 -12.59
CA ASP A 124 11.10 -8.45 -13.86
C ASP A 124 10.75 -7.52 -15.06
N LEU A 125 11.44 -6.36 -15.12
CA LEU A 125 11.30 -5.35 -16.15
C LEU A 125 12.64 -4.93 -16.79
N LEU A 126 13.74 -5.64 -16.51
CA LEU A 126 15.07 -5.28 -17.03
C LEU A 126 15.09 -5.21 -18.56
N ALA A 127 14.42 -6.14 -19.25
CA ALA A 127 14.31 -6.15 -20.72
C ALA A 127 13.56 -4.93 -21.29
N LYS A 128 12.87 -4.18 -20.44
CA LYS A 128 12.10 -2.97 -20.77
C LYS A 128 12.76 -1.68 -20.25
N ALA A 129 14.01 -1.72 -19.83
CA ALA A 129 14.70 -0.57 -19.22
C ALA A 129 14.64 0.72 -20.05
N ASN A 130 14.71 0.59 -21.37
CA ASN A 130 14.65 1.71 -22.32
C ASN A 130 13.23 1.99 -22.88
N ALA A 131 12.23 1.21 -22.49
CA ALA A 131 10.84 1.46 -22.87
C ALA A 131 10.26 2.64 -22.08
N LYS A 132 9.20 3.23 -22.60
CA LYS A 132 8.43 4.27 -21.93
C LYS A 132 7.26 3.66 -21.13
N PRO A 133 6.75 4.34 -20.08
CA PRO A 133 5.64 3.83 -19.26
C PRO A 133 4.37 3.51 -20.08
N GLU A 134 4.10 4.25 -21.15
CA GLU A 134 2.94 4.04 -22.03
C GLU A 134 3.00 2.70 -22.78
N GLU A 135 4.20 2.18 -23.03
CA GLU A 135 4.45 0.89 -23.73
C GLU A 135 4.25 -0.34 -22.82
N LEU A 136 3.95 -0.13 -21.56
CA LEU A 136 3.77 -1.20 -20.58
C LEU A 136 2.32 -1.70 -20.54
N SER A 137 2.15 -3.02 -20.40
CA SER A 137 0.85 -3.60 -20.02
C SER A 137 0.45 -3.18 -18.58
N GLY A 138 -0.82 -3.36 -18.22
CA GLY A 138 -1.31 -3.03 -16.87
C GLY A 138 -0.49 -3.69 -15.75
N GLY A 139 -0.19 -4.99 -15.87
CA GLY A 139 0.64 -5.70 -14.90
C GLY A 139 2.10 -5.23 -14.88
N GLN A 140 2.66 -4.81 -16.03
CA GLN A 140 3.98 -4.22 -16.10
C GLN A 140 4.02 -2.83 -15.45
N LYS A 141 2.99 -1.99 -15.67
CA LYS A 141 2.85 -0.68 -15.01
C LYS A 141 2.80 -0.84 -13.49
N GLN A 142 2.07 -1.85 -13.01
CA GLN A 142 1.97 -2.11 -11.58
C GLN A 142 3.31 -2.54 -10.98
N ARG A 143 4.06 -3.43 -11.65
CA ARG A 143 5.42 -3.81 -11.23
C ARG A 143 6.40 -2.63 -11.29
N PHE A 144 6.30 -1.78 -12.29
CA PHE A 144 7.10 -0.56 -12.37
C PHE A 144 6.79 0.43 -11.24
N SER A 145 5.52 0.58 -10.88
CA SER A 145 5.10 1.39 -9.73
C SER A 145 5.76 0.91 -8.42
N ILE A 146 5.85 -0.41 -8.22
CA ILE A 146 6.59 -0.97 -7.09
C ILE A 146 8.09 -0.65 -7.20
N ALA A 147 8.71 -0.74 -8.38
CA ALA A 147 10.11 -0.35 -8.53
C ALA A 147 10.35 1.12 -8.15
N CYS A 148 9.43 2.01 -8.52
CA CYS A 148 9.49 3.43 -8.11
C CYS A 148 9.36 3.59 -6.59
N ALA A 149 8.54 2.78 -5.93
CA ALA A 149 8.39 2.80 -4.47
C ALA A 149 9.61 2.23 -3.72
N LEU A 150 10.51 1.55 -4.41
CA LEU A 150 11.73 0.96 -3.84
C LEU A 150 12.99 1.83 -3.99
N VAL A 151 12.91 2.99 -4.64
CA VAL A 151 14.08 3.84 -4.97
C VAL A 151 14.81 4.39 -3.74
N ASN A 152 14.11 4.55 -2.62
CA ASN A 152 14.66 5.04 -1.35
C ASN A 152 15.03 3.93 -0.37
N GLU A 153 15.03 2.65 -0.82
CA GLU A 153 15.31 1.48 0.03
C GLU A 153 14.44 1.45 1.31
N PRO A 154 13.12 1.47 1.18
CA PRO A 154 12.21 1.67 2.29
C PRO A 154 12.26 0.51 3.28
N LYS A 155 11.93 0.80 4.56
CA LYS A 155 11.69 -0.22 5.60
C LYS A 155 10.30 -0.83 5.52
N VAL A 156 9.33 -0.06 5.05
CA VAL A 156 7.93 -0.48 4.90
C VAL A 156 7.45 -0.09 3.50
N LEU A 157 6.88 -1.05 2.79
CA LEU A 157 6.25 -0.83 1.49
C LEU A 157 4.72 -0.84 1.65
N PHE A 158 4.07 0.24 1.21
CA PHE A 158 2.61 0.38 1.17
C PHE A 158 2.08 0.13 -0.23
N LEU A 159 1.05 -0.72 -0.34
CA LEU A 159 0.42 -1.11 -1.60
C LEU A 159 -1.10 -0.92 -1.49
N ASP A 160 -1.65 0.06 -2.20
CA ASP A 160 -3.10 0.29 -2.19
C ASP A 160 -3.76 -0.46 -3.35
N GLU A 161 -4.51 -1.53 -3.02
CA GLU A 161 -5.22 -2.40 -3.95
C GLU A 161 -4.36 -2.85 -5.17
N PRO A 162 -3.19 -3.47 -4.94
CA PRO A 162 -2.15 -3.63 -5.97
C PRO A 162 -2.56 -4.48 -7.17
N THR A 163 -3.56 -5.35 -7.05
CA THR A 163 -3.98 -6.25 -8.14
C THR A 163 -5.29 -5.84 -8.80
N THR A 164 -5.87 -4.70 -8.42
CA THR A 164 -7.13 -4.23 -9.00
C THR A 164 -6.99 -3.99 -10.50
N GLY A 165 -7.90 -4.58 -11.29
CA GLY A 165 -7.93 -4.45 -12.75
C GLY A 165 -6.92 -5.31 -13.50
N LEU A 166 -6.16 -6.17 -12.84
CA LEU A 166 -5.23 -7.09 -13.48
C LEU A 166 -5.93 -8.39 -13.91
N ASP A 167 -5.45 -8.94 -15.04
CA ASP A 167 -5.80 -10.30 -15.44
C ASP A 167 -5.23 -11.35 -14.45
N PRO A 168 -5.76 -12.59 -14.42
CA PRO A 168 -5.33 -13.61 -13.47
C PRO A 168 -3.82 -13.90 -13.49
N GLN A 169 -3.20 -13.91 -14.67
CA GLN A 169 -1.77 -14.19 -14.79
C GLN A 169 -0.91 -13.05 -14.23
N ALA A 170 -1.27 -11.80 -14.54
CA ALA A 170 -0.59 -10.62 -14.03
C ALA A 170 -0.73 -10.52 -12.50
N LYS A 171 -1.91 -10.88 -11.96
CA LYS A 171 -2.19 -10.95 -10.52
C LYS A 171 -1.25 -11.94 -9.82
N HIS A 172 -1.15 -13.18 -10.32
CA HIS A 172 -0.27 -14.19 -9.74
C HIS A 172 1.21 -13.80 -9.83
N ASN A 173 1.64 -13.17 -10.94
CA ASN A 173 3.01 -12.67 -11.07
C ASN A 173 3.30 -11.57 -10.04
N LEU A 174 2.34 -10.69 -9.77
CA LEU A 174 2.49 -9.63 -8.79
C LEU A 174 2.52 -10.20 -7.35
N TRP A 175 1.70 -11.18 -7.04
CA TRP A 175 1.73 -11.87 -5.74
C TRP A 175 3.09 -12.53 -5.47
N ARG A 176 3.66 -13.18 -6.49
CA ARG A 176 5.01 -13.75 -6.38
C ARG A 176 6.03 -12.67 -6.08
N LEU A 177 6.02 -11.55 -6.80
CA LEU A 177 6.91 -10.41 -6.56
C LEU A 177 6.78 -9.89 -5.12
N ILE A 178 5.56 -9.68 -4.62
CA ILE A 178 5.32 -9.20 -3.24
C ILE A 178 5.92 -10.17 -2.21
N LYS A 179 5.75 -11.48 -2.40
CA LYS A 179 6.36 -12.49 -1.52
C LYS A 179 7.89 -12.50 -1.62
N GLU A 180 8.44 -12.37 -2.81
CA GLU A 180 9.90 -12.28 -3.01
C GLU A 180 10.47 -11.06 -2.29
N LEU A 181 9.84 -9.89 -2.39
CA LEU A 181 10.24 -8.69 -1.66
C LEU A 181 10.17 -8.89 -0.14
N ASN A 182 9.11 -9.49 0.38
CA ASN A 182 9.01 -9.79 1.80
C ASN A 182 10.10 -10.78 2.26
N ASN A 183 10.42 -11.80 1.48
CA ASN A 183 11.49 -12.76 1.78
C ASN A 183 12.88 -12.12 1.84
N THR A 184 13.08 -10.94 1.24
CA THR A 184 14.33 -10.17 1.39
C THR A 184 14.38 -9.33 2.67
N GLY A 185 13.38 -9.41 3.54
CA GLY A 185 13.29 -8.68 4.80
C GLY A 185 12.40 -7.43 4.75
N MET A 186 11.66 -7.20 3.66
CA MET A 186 10.76 -6.07 3.51
C MET A 186 9.48 -6.26 4.35
N THR A 187 9.10 -5.27 5.14
CA THR A 187 7.76 -5.21 5.72
C THR A 187 6.79 -4.66 4.69
N ILE A 188 5.63 -5.28 4.53
CA ILE A 188 4.64 -4.87 3.52
C ILE A 188 3.29 -4.67 4.17
N MET A 189 2.65 -3.55 3.88
CA MET A 189 1.27 -3.29 4.24
C MET A 189 0.45 -3.08 2.97
N LEU A 190 -0.64 -3.84 2.81
CA LEU A 190 -1.49 -3.71 1.63
C LEU A 190 -2.96 -3.53 1.99
N THR A 191 -3.70 -2.90 1.10
CA THR A 191 -5.16 -2.91 1.14
C THR A 191 -5.70 -3.81 0.04
N THR A 192 -6.83 -4.44 0.31
CA THR A 192 -7.54 -5.24 -0.70
C THR A 192 -9.02 -5.38 -0.36
N HIS A 193 -9.83 -5.62 -1.36
CA HIS A 193 -11.20 -6.10 -1.21
C HIS A 193 -11.33 -7.58 -1.60
N ASN A 194 -10.22 -8.23 -1.96
CA ASN A 194 -10.15 -9.61 -2.43
C ASN A 194 -9.63 -10.53 -1.32
N MET A 195 -10.49 -11.45 -0.86
CA MET A 195 -10.15 -12.41 0.18
C MET A 195 -9.02 -13.35 -0.23
N GLU A 196 -9.03 -13.85 -1.47
CA GLU A 196 -7.99 -14.73 -2.01
C GLU A 196 -6.61 -14.08 -1.99
N GLU A 197 -6.53 -12.76 -2.26
CA GLU A 197 -5.28 -12.00 -2.16
C GLU A 197 -4.80 -11.93 -0.71
N ALA A 198 -5.71 -11.62 0.21
CA ALA A 198 -5.38 -11.57 1.64
C ALA A 198 -4.90 -12.93 2.17
N GLU A 199 -5.60 -14.03 1.81
CA GLU A 199 -5.23 -15.40 2.17
C GLU A 199 -3.88 -15.82 1.57
N THR A 200 -3.61 -15.40 0.34
CA THR A 200 -2.39 -15.79 -0.37
C THR A 200 -1.16 -15.03 0.15
N LEU A 201 -1.31 -13.74 0.44
CA LEU A 201 -0.17 -12.86 0.72
C LEU A 201 0.07 -12.59 2.19
N CYS A 202 -1.01 -12.35 2.96
CA CYS A 202 -0.87 -11.75 4.28
C CYS A 202 -0.60 -12.79 5.38
N ASP A 203 0.30 -12.44 6.30
CA ASP A 203 0.48 -13.18 7.56
C ASP A 203 -0.63 -12.82 8.55
N LYS A 204 -1.12 -11.58 8.47
CA LYS A 204 -2.18 -11.05 9.34
C LYS A 204 -3.04 -10.07 8.58
N VAL A 205 -4.34 -10.06 8.87
CA VAL A 205 -5.31 -9.13 8.26
C VAL A 205 -6.16 -8.45 9.32
N ALA A 206 -6.48 -7.18 9.06
CA ALA A 206 -7.53 -6.44 9.75
C ALA A 206 -8.72 -6.31 8.79
N ILE A 207 -9.89 -6.80 9.18
CA ILE A 207 -11.11 -6.64 8.41
C ILE A 207 -11.73 -5.30 8.77
N MET A 208 -11.85 -4.42 7.77
CA MET A 208 -12.36 -3.07 7.93
C MET A 208 -13.74 -2.91 7.29
N ASN A 209 -14.68 -2.33 8.04
CA ASN A 209 -16.00 -1.98 7.53
C ASN A 209 -16.48 -0.67 8.16
N LYS A 210 -17.00 0.26 7.33
CA LYS A 210 -17.55 1.56 7.76
C LYS A 210 -16.63 2.30 8.75
N GLY A 211 -15.36 2.37 8.44
CA GLY A 211 -14.34 3.09 9.21
C GLY A 211 -13.84 2.37 10.46
N LYS A 212 -14.26 1.13 10.73
CA LYS A 212 -13.88 0.37 11.94
C LYS A 212 -13.23 -0.95 11.58
N ILE A 213 -12.25 -1.39 12.38
CA ILE A 213 -11.77 -2.77 12.35
C ILE A 213 -12.78 -3.63 13.12
N ILE A 214 -13.35 -4.63 12.43
CA ILE A 214 -14.35 -5.54 12.99
C ILE A 214 -13.76 -6.89 13.40
N ALA A 215 -12.60 -7.24 12.85
CA ALA A 215 -11.84 -8.43 13.21
C ALA A 215 -10.37 -8.25 12.82
N GLU A 216 -9.45 -8.91 13.52
CA GLU A 216 -8.02 -8.92 13.23
C GLU A 216 -7.43 -10.29 13.59
N GLY A 217 -6.64 -10.89 12.68
CA GLY A 217 -6.02 -12.19 12.89
C GLY A 217 -5.41 -12.76 11.61
N GLU A 218 -5.08 -14.06 11.63
CA GLU A 218 -4.59 -14.76 10.45
C GLU A 218 -5.71 -14.93 9.41
N PRO A 219 -5.44 -14.81 8.10
CA PRO A 219 -6.44 -14.83 7.04
C PRO A 219 -7.33 -16.09 7.04
N VAL A 220 -6.73 -17.25 7.31
CA VAL A 220 -7.42 -18.57 7.33
C VAL A 220 -8.56 -18.64 8.37
N SER A 221 -8.52 -17.77 9.40
CA SER A 221 -9.52 -17.74 10.47
C SER A 221 -10.87 -17.15 10.01
N TYR A 222 -10.91 -16.53 8.83
CA TYR A 222 -12.07 -15.75 8.35
C TYR A 222 -12.85 -16.39 7.21
N THR A 223 -12.45 -17.57 6.71
CA THR A 223 -13.14 -18.30 5.63
C THR A 223 -14.60 -18.65 5.95
N HIS A 224 -14.98 -18.56 7.23
CA HIS A 224 -16.37 -18.80 7.67
C HIS A 224 -17.19 -17.52 7.93
N LEU A 225 -16.56 -16.33 7.87
CA LEU A 225 -17.24 -15.05 8.00
C LEU A 225 -17.73 -14.59 6.61
N THR A 226 -18.97 -14.93 6.26
CA THR A 226 -19.62 -14.28 5.13
C THR A 226 -19.72 -12.78 5.41
N LEU A 227 -18.94 -11.97 4.69
CA LEU A 227 -19.14 -10.53 4.67
C LEU A 227 -20.60 -10.26 4.30
N PRO A 228 -21.33 -9.40 5.02
CA PRO A 228 -22.71 -9.10 4.65
C PRO A 228 -22.70 -8.51 3.24
N THR A 229 -23.16 -9.31 2.29
CA THR A 229 -23.46 -8.82 0.93
C THR A 229 -24.45 -7.68 1.08
N SER A 230 -24.07 -6.49 0.62
CA SER A 230 -25.00 -5.37 0.57
C SER A 230 -26.22 -5.79 -0.24
N SER A 231 -27.33 -6.01 0.45
CA SER A 231 -28.63 -6.20 -0.19
C SER A 231 -28.87 -4.98 -1.07
N ARG A 232 -28.99 -5.22 -2.37
CA ARG A 232 -29.55 -4.25 -3.32
C ARG A 232 -30.96 -3.90 -2.86
N VAL A 233 -31.19 -2.65 -2.61
CA VAL A 233 -32.52 -2.02 -2.74
C VAL A 233 -32.32 -0.82 -3.64
#